data_6576599dcdaaa2e5ce149f625e3beafb
#
_entry.id   6576599dcdaaa2e5ce149f625e3beafb
#
_cell.length_a   1.000
_cell.length_b   1.000
_cell.length_c   1.000
_cell.angle_alpha   90.00
_cell.angle_beta   90.00
_cell.angle_gamma   90.00
#
_symmetry.space_group_name_H-M   'P 1'
#
loop_
_entity.id
_entity.type
_entity.pdbx_description
1 polymer ?
#
loop_
_entity_poly.entity_id
_entity_poly.type
_entity_poly.pdbx_seq_one_letter_code
_entity_poly.pdbx_strand_id
1 'polypeptide(L)'
;MMKKIAVIVRNLPMNTRRNAEALRMSVGLTLREDKVTVIFLDDGVYSATRTKPELVNLKPLSKEFEALSMLKCPMLADKFSMQKRGISALVANVRAIEREEIMKTITESDIVIPF
;
A
#
# COMPACT_ATOMS: atom_id res chain seq x y z
N MET A 1 16.38 15.26 8.61
CA MET A 1 15.02 15.63 9.03
C MET A 1 14.02 14.58 8.57
N MET A 2 13.19 14.10 9.49
CA MET A 2 12.15 13.14 9.14
C MET A 2 11.04 13.83 8.38
N LYS A 3 10.75 13.34 7.17
CA LYS A 3 9.59 13.81 6.39
C LYS A 3 8.49 12.75 6.45
N LYS A 4 7.26 13.22 6.44
CA LYS A 4 6.09 12.33 6.33
C LYS A 4 5.79 12.13 4.86
N ILE A 5 5.93 10.90 4.39
CA ILE A 5 5.76 10.54 2.98
C ILE A 5 4.59 9.57 2.85
N ALA A 6 3.64 9.90 2.00
CA ALA A 6 2.55 9.00 1.64
C ALA A 6 2.84 8.42 0.27
N VAL A 7 2.96 7.10 0.20
CA VAL A 7 3.11 6.37 -1.07
C VAL A 7 1.75 5.80 -1.43
N ILE A 8 1.19 6.25 -2.55
CA ILE A 8 -0.16 5.88 -2.98
C ILE A 8 -0.08 4.83 -4.07
N VAL A 9 -0.62 3.65 -3.78
CA VAL A 9 -0.70 2.55 -4.76
C VAL A 9 -2.12 2.53 -5.31
N ARG A 10 -2.28 2.88 -6.59
CA ARG A 10 -3.60 3.01 -7.24
C ARG A 10 -3.83 2.06 -8.38
N ASN A 11 -2.81 1.40 -8.88
CA ASN A 11 -2.91 0.58 -10.08
C ASN A 11 -3.22 -0.87 -9.79
N LEU A 12 -3.83 -1.53 -10.77
CA LEU A 12 -4.03 -2.97 -10.72
C LEU A 12 -2.68 -3.69 -10.69
N PRO A 13 -2.54 -4.74 -9.85
CA PRO A 13 -1.28 -5.48 -9.79
C PRO A 13 -0.92 -6.18 -11.09
N MET A 14 -1.92 -6.48 -11.93
CA MET A 14 -1.73 -7.20 -13.18
C MET A 14 -0.91 -6.46 -14.22
N ASN A 15 -0.93 -5.14 -14.15
CA ASN A 15 -0.33 -4.31 -15.20
C ASN A 15 1.09 -3.94 -14.96
N THR A 16 1.67 -4.28 -13.81
CA THR A 16 2.86 -3.52 -13.54
C THR A 16 3.77 -4.05 -12.50
N ARG A 17 4.99 -3.78 -12.80
CA ARG A 17 6.04 -3.70 -11.81
C ARG A 17 5.85 -2.48 -10.90
N ARG A 18 4.96 -1.56 -11.25
CA ARG A 18 4.76 -0.32 -10.48
C ARG A 18 4.43 -0.57 -9.02
N ASN A 19 3.53 -1.52 -8.75
CA ASN A 19 3.14 -1.81 -7.39
C ASN A 19 4.30 -2.39 -6.59
N ALA A 20 5.08 -3.28 -7.19
CA ALA A 20 6.28 -3.82 -6.56
C ALA A 20 7.32 -2.73 -6.34
N GLU A 21 7.50 -1.84 -7.32
CA GLU A 21 8.44 -0.72 -7.21
C GLU A 21 8.02 0.26 -6.12
N ALA A 22 6.71 0.51 -6.00
CA ALA A 22 6.19 1.37 -4.94
C ALA A 22 6.55 0.82 -3.56
N LEU A 23 6.35 -0.48 -3.36
CA LEU A 23 6.65 -1.11 -2.08
C LEU A 23 8.16 -1.13 -1.81
N ARG A 24 8.97 -1.41 -2.82
CA ARG A 24 10.44 -1.38 -2.69
C ARG A 24 10.95 0.01 -2.36
N MET A 25 10.41 1.03 -3.02
CA MET A 25 10.77 2.41 -2.75
C MET A 25 10.38 2.79 -1.32
N SER A 26 9.22 2.33 -0.84
CA SER A 26 8.78 2.57 0.52
C SER A 26 9.73 1.97 1.54
N VAL A 27 10.24 0.76 1.28
CA VAL A 27 11.27 0.14 2.12
C VAL A 27 12.52 1.04 2.16
N GLY A 28 12.99 1.48 1.01
CA GLY A 28 14.18 2.34 0.91
C GLY A 28 14.02 3.65 1.67
N LEU A 29 12.87 4.29 1.52
CA LEU A 29 12.57 5.55 2.21
C LEU A 29 12.51 5.35 3.72
N THR A 30 11.92 4.24 4.17
CA THR A 30 11.84 3.93 5.59
C THR A 30 13.23 3.70 6.18
N LEU A 31 14.11 3.05 5.42
CA LEU A 31 15.51 2.85 5.84
C LEU A 31 16.29 4.16 5.94
N ARG A 32 15.84 5.20 5.24
CA ARG A 32 16.42 6.55 5.34
C ARG A 32 15.84 7.35 6.51
N GLU A 33 15.09 6.70 7.38
CA GLU A 33 14.46 7.30 8.55
C GLU A 33 13.30 8.27 8.25
N ASP A 34 12.77 8.25 7.04
CA ASP A 34 11.54 8.99 6.74
C ASP A 34 10.34 8.24 7.30
N LYS A 35 9.31 8.97 7.66
CA LYS A 35 8.03 8.37 8.09
C LYS A 35 7.19 8.07 6.86
N VAL A 36 7.19 6.82 6.44
CA VAL A 36 6.48 6.38 5.25
C VAL A 36 5.18 5.69 5.63
N THR A 37 4.09 6.06 4.96
CA THR A 37 2.81 5.35 5.04
C THR A 37 2.46 4.90 3.63
N VAL A 38 2.20 3.60 3.47
CA VAL A 38 1.76 3.05 2.19
C VAL A 38 0.23 3.00 2.20
N ILE A 39 -0.39 3.59 1.19
CA ILE A 39 -1.84 3.68 1.09
C ILE A 39 -2.30 3.02 -0.20
N PHE A 40 -3.20 2.05 -0.07
CA PHE A 40 -3.79 1.35 -1.22
C PHE A 40 -5.16 1.97 -1.50
N LEU A 41 -5.29 2.62 -2.65
CA LEU A 41 -6.51 3.28 -3.10
C LEU A 41 -6.99 2.68 -4.41
N ASP A 42 -8.28 2.79 -4.67
CA ASP A 42 -8.89 2.35 -5.93
C ASP A 42 -8.43 0.92 -6.27
N ASP A 43 -7.96 0.70 -7.48
CA ASP A 43 -7.50 -0.63 -7.90
C ASP A 43 -6.25 -1.11 -7.16
N GLY A 44 -5.54 -0.22 -6.50
CA GLY A 44 -4.38 -0.59 -5.69
C GLY A 44 -4.72 -1.51 -4.54
N VAL A 45 -5.97 -1.50 -4.05
CA VAL A 45 -6.39 -2.38 -2.96
C VAL A 45 -6.27 -3.86 -3.33
N TYR A 46 -6.31 -4.19 -4.62
CA TYR A 46 -6.09 -5.56 -5.06
C TYR A 46 -4.69 -6.08 -4.72
N SER A 47 -3.70 -5.20 -4.68
CA SER A 47 -2.33 -5.58 -4.28
C SER A 47 -2.25 -5.97 -2.81
N ALA A 48 -3.12 -5.44 -1.99
CA ALA A 48 -3.14 -5.69 -0.55
C ALA A 48 -4.09 -6.83 -0.17
N THR A 49 -4.78 -7.44 -1.12
CA THR A 49 -5.70 -8.51 -0.84
C THR A 49 -5.00 -9.86 -0.78
N ARG A 50 -5.61 -10.80 -0.06
CA ARG A 50 -5.24 -12.21 -0.13
C ARG A 50 -5.82 -12.78 -1.43
N THR A 51 -5.17 -12.50 -2.54
CA THR A 51 -5.54 -13.11 -3.80
C THR A 51 -4.91 -14.48 -3.90
N LYS A 52 -5.55 -15.36 -4.67
CA LYS A 52 -4.93 -16.63 -5.04
C LYS A 52 -4.07 -16.35 -6.28
N PRO A 53 -2.73 -16.31 -6.14
CA PRO A 53 -1.86 -15.94 -7.26
C PRO A 53 -2.05 -16.83 -8.48
N GLU A 54 -2.41 -18.09 -8.27
CA GLU A 54 -2.63 -19.03 -9.34
C GLU A 54 -3.79 -18.66 -10.27
N LEU A 55 -4.71 -17.82 -9.81
CA LEU A 55 -5.86 -17.41 -10.63
C LEU A 55 -5.51 -16.29 -11.61
N VAL A 56 -4.47 -15.50 -11.30
CA VAL A 56 -4.11 -14.34 -12.09
C VAL A 56 -2.64 -14.36 -12.51
N ASN A 57 -1.95 -15.44 -12.24
CA ASN A 57 -0.56 -15.65 -12.64
C ASN A 57 0.36 -14.51 -12.18
N LEU A 58 0.12 -14.01 -10.97
CA LEU A 58 0.86 -12.89 -10.42
C LEU A 58 1.95 -13.34 -9.47
N LYS A 59 3.06 -12.61 -9.50
CA LYS A 59 4.12 -12.81 -8.53
C LYS A 59 3.65 -12.23 -7.19
N PRO A 60 3.65 -13.01 -6.11
CA PRO A 60 3.27 -12.48 -4.80
C PRO A 60 4.26 -11.39 -4.34
N LEU A 61 3.73 -10.36 -3.70
CA LEU A 61 4.53 -9.28 -3.13
C LEU A 61 4.89 -9.55 -1.67
N SER A 62 4.92 -10.83 -1.28
CA SER A 62 5.12 -11.23 0.12
C SER A 62 6.40 -10.70 0.74
N LYS A 63 7.49 -10.65 -0.04
CA LYS A 63 8.78 -10.16 0.45
C LYS A 63 8.72 -8.67 0.79
N GLU A 64 8.07 -7.89 -0.07
CA GLU A 64 7.92 -6.46 0.11
C GLU A 64 7.03 -6.16 1.32
N PHE A 65 5.92 -6.85 1.46
CA PHE A 65 5.04 -6.69 2.60
C PHE A 65 5.73 -7.08 3.91
N GLU A 66 6.47 -8.17 3.88
CA GLU A 66 7.21 -8.64 5.04
C GLU A 66 8.27 -7.62 5.48
N ALA A 67 9.03 -7.08 4.53
CA ALA A 67 10.03 -6.07 4.81
C ALA A 67 9.41 -4.81 5.43
N LEU A 68 8.29 -4.34 4.89
CA LEU A 68 7.59 -3.18 5.42
C LEU A 68 7.06 -3.43 6.83
N SER A 69 6.56 -4.66 7.08
CA SER A 69 6.10 -5.04 8.42
C SER A 69 7.24 -5.04 9.43
N MET A 70 8.38 -5.55 9.04
CA MET A 70 9.56 -5.57 9.91
C MET A 70 10.03 -4.16 10.25
N LEU A 71 9.88 -3.23 9.32
CA LEU A 71 10.25 -1.83 9.51
C LEU A 71 9.15 -1.04 10.24
N LYS A 72 8.05 -1.68 10.58
CA LYS A 72 6.88 -1.06 11.21
C LYS A 72 6.28 0.08 10.39
N CYS A 73 6.36 -0.03 9.06
CA CYS A 73 5.78 0.93 8.15
C CYS A 73 4.26 0.73 8.10
N PRO A 74 3.45 1.75 8.40
CA PRO A 74 2.00 1.61 8.30
C PRO A 74 1.56 1.34 6.87
N MET A 75 0.68 0.36 6.70
CA MET A 75 0.10 0.02 5.40
C MET A 75 -1.42 0.08 5.56
N LEU A 76 -2.04 1.00 4.82
CA LEU A 76 -3.47 1.29 4.94
C LEU A 76 -4.18 0.99 3.63
N ALA A 77 -5.38 0.40 3.72
CA ALA A 77 -6.23 0.17 2.56
C ALA A 77 -7.51 0.99 2.72
N ASP A 78 -7.93 1.66 1.65
CA ASP A 78 -9.14 2.47 1.67
C ASP A 78 -10.38 1.58 1.70
N LYS A 79 -11.12 1.67 2.78
CA LYS A 79 -12.33 0.87 2.99
C LYS A 79 -13.38 1.07 1.90
N PHE A 80 -13.55 2.31 1.44
CA PHE A 80 -14.49 2.61 0.37
C PHE A 80 -14.11 1.88 -0.92
N SER A 81 -12.83 1.90 -1.28
CA SER A 81 -12.32 1.19 -2.46
C SER A 81 -12.53 -0.32 -2.33
N MET A 82 -12.30 -0.86 -1.14
CA MET A 82 -12.52 -2.28 -0.86
C MET A 82 -13.98 -2.68 -1.02
N GLN A 83 -14.89 -1.91 -0.43
CA GLN A 83 -16.32 -2.19 -0.49
C GLN A 83 -16.84 -2.16 -1.92
N LYS A 84 -16.39 -1.18 -2.70
CA LYS A 84 -16.80 -1.03 -4.09
C LYS A 84 -16.35 -2.22 -4.94
N ARG A 85 -15.30 -2.91 -4.54
CA ARG A 85 -14.72 -4.05 -5.26
C ARG A 85 -15.02 -5.40 -4.64
N GLY A 86 -15.81 -5.42 -3.57
CA GLY A 86 -16.16 -6.65 -2.87
C GLY A 86 -14.98 -7.33 -2.17
N ILE A 87 -14.00 -6.54 -1.75
CA ILE A 87 -12.82 -7.05 -1.08
C ILE A 87 -13.03 -7.01 0.44
N SER A 88 -12.80 -8.12 1.11
CA SER A 88 -12.95 -8.20 2.58
C SER A 88 -11.70 -8.75 3.28
N ALA A 89 -10.81 -9.42 2.56
CA ALA A 89 -9.63 -10.04 3.16
C ALA A 89 -8.36 -9.33 2.71
N LEU A 90 -7.55 -8.92 3.66
CA LEU A 90 -6.29 -8.22 3.41
C LEU A 90 -5.09 -9.07 3.82
N VAL A 91 -3.95 -8.76 3.21
CA VAL A 91 -2.66 -9.30 3.62
C VAL A 91 -2.39 -8.87 5.06
N ALA A 92 -1.69 -9.71 5.83
CA ALA A 92 -1.33 -9.41 7.21
C ALA A 92 -0.65 -8.04 7.31
N ASN A 93 -0.96 -7.32 8.39
CA ASN A 93 -0.41 -6.00 8.71
C ASN A 93 -0.93 -4.84 7.85
N VAL A 94 -1.80 -5.10 6.87
CA VAL A 94 -2.50 -4.05 6.16
C VAL A 94 -3.84 -3.82 6.86
N ARG A 95 -4.14 -2.57 7.18
CA ARG A 95 -5.34 -2.20 7.92
C ARG A 95 -6.32 -1.47 7.02
N ALA A 96 -7.60 -1.86 7.10
CA ALA A 96 -8.67 -1.15 6.41
C ALA A 96 -9.04 0.09 7.21
N ILE A 97 -9.00 1.25 6.56
CA ILE A 97 -9.22 2.56 7.18
C ILE A 97 -10.30 3.32 6.41
N GLU A 98 -11.11 4.08 7.12
CA GLU A 98 -12.13 4.92 6.50
C GLU A 98 -11.49 5.95 5.57
N ARG A 99 -12.21 6.28 4.49
CA ARG A 99 -11.69 7.23 3.49
C ARG A 99 -11.32 8.58 4.09
N GLU A 100 -12.09 9.05 5.05
CA GLU A 100 -11.80 10.33 5.72
C GLU A 100 -10.44 10.32 6.39
N GLU A 101 -10.09 9.23 7.06
CA GLU A 101 -8.79 9.08 7.69
C GLU A 101 -7.66 8.95 6.65
N ILE A 102 -7.94 8.27 5.55
CA ILE A 102 -6.99 8.15 4.44
C ILE A 102 -6.67 9.54 3.88
N MET A 103 -7.71 10.33 3.60
CA MET A 103 -7.55 11.68 3.06
C MET A 103 -6.80 12.59 4.04
N LYS A 104 -7.08 12.46 5.32
CA LYS A 104 -6.38 13.21 6.36
C LYS A 104 -4.89 12.86 6.39
N THR A 105 -4.56 11.58 6.31
CA THR A 105 -3.17 11.13 6.28
C THR A 105 -2.43 11.70 5.08
N ILE A 106 -3.06 11.70 3.91
CA ILE A 106 -2.48 12.26 2.69
C ILE A 106 -2.24 13.76 2.86
N THR A 107 -3.24 14.48 3.38
CA THR A 107 -3.17 15.94 3.58
C THR A 107 -2.05 16.32 4.57
N GLU A 108 -1.84 15.51 5.59
CA GLU A 108 -0.81 15.76 6.60
C GLU A 108 0.59 15.34 6.16
N SER A 109 0.73 14.71 5.00
CA SER A 109 2.02 14.28 4.49
C SER A 109 2.77 15.44 3.86
N ASP A 110 4.09 15.44 4.03
CA ASP A 110 4.96 16.45 3.41
C ASP A 110 5.15 16.17 1.94
N ILE A 111 5.21 14.89 1.58
CA ILE A 111 5.39 14.43 0.20
C ILE A 111 4.38 13.34 -0.09
N VAL A 112 3.74 13.40 -1.25
CA VAL A 112 2.82 12.36 -1.73
C VAL A 112 3.38 11.82 -3.04
N ILE A 113 3.61 10.51 -3.09
CA ILE A 113 4.17 9.85 -4.27
C ILE A 113 3.13 8.88 -4.84
N PRO A 114 2.47 9.21 -5.96
CA PRO A 114 1.47 8.33 -6.56
C PRO A 114 2.09 7.29 -7.49
N PHE A 115 1.49 6.12 -7.47
CA PHE A 115 1.84 5.04 -8.40
C PHE A 115 0.62 4.50 -9.11
#